data_b2cebb203402d7009cfa696d3cb98f49
#
_entry.id   b2cebb203402d7009cfa696d3cb98f49
#
_cell.length_a   1.000
_cell.length_b   1.000
_cell.length_c   1.000
_cell.angle_alpha   90.00
_cell.angle_beta   90.00
_cell.angle_gamma   90.00
#
_symmetry.space_group_name_H-M   'P 1'
#
loop_
_entity.id
_entity.type
_entity.pdbx_description
1 polymer ?
#
loop_
_entity_poly.entity_id
_entity_poly.type
_entity_poly.pdbx_seq_one_letter_code
_entity_poly.pdbx_strand_id
1 'polypeptide(L)'
;MTIKQFVLKTMALAWFALVATSVNAQSLDNYYKKLSEFDTQYRTYYDSGQYDLAIQPLTDLIHYLDSITVFNGPEYYESREKIEQSLAYFKANTYYNLACSYSLSHQKKAALAALENAIDLGYKDYANMKNDSDFDFIRNEKRFKALLKQLEQYDPLVILRNAAPYAHEDTDTLPRFSYQSAEDTRLKNVKEFFSLDEVAGDGDEISKILNILRFVHDSIRHNGNNYALCEFDAIDIYNYYKSTGKGVNCRHLAIALNEMYLSMGIPSRYVTCMPQDPNDQDCHVINAVWSSQLKKWIWVDPTFYAYVTDENGTLLGIAEVRERLIDGRTLVLNEDANWNHESPQTKEHYLENYMAKNLYYLECVTENRFNPESRYRDAGSSYVQLVPSDDKKESSERMVFTHDADYFWQAPE
;
A
#
# COMPACT_ATOMS: atom_id res chain seq x y z
N MET A 1 -5.90 7.87 -9.42
CA MET A 1 -4.81 6.90 -9.75
C MET A 1 -4.70 6.84 -11.26
N THR A 2 -3.60 7.30 -11.84
CA THR A 2 -3.47 7.29 -13.32
C THR A 2 -3.35 5.85 -13.82
N ILE A 3 -3.85 5.57 -15.05
CA ILE A 3 -3.70 4.27 -15.74
C ILE A 3 -2.23 3.80 -15.74
N LYS A 4 -1.26 4.70 -15.62
CA LYS A 4 0.17 4.39 -15.50
C LYS A 4 0.48 3.53 -14.27
N GLN A 5 -0.19 3.76 -13.15
CA GLN A 5 -0.14 2.90 -11.96
C GLN A 5 -0.95 1.61 -12.15
N PHE A 6 -2.00 1.65 -12.97
CA PHE A 6 -2.87 0.53 -13.26
C PHE A 6 -2.20 -0.52 -14.17
N VAL A 7 -1.61 -0.12 -15.28
CA VAL A 7 -0.88 -1.04 -16.19
C VAL A 7 0.36 -1.63 -15.51
N LEU A 8 1.04 -0.87 -14.63
CA LEU A 8 2.17 -1.38 -13.86
C LEU A 8 1.76 -2.38 -12.76
N LYS A 9 0.61 -2.18 -12.09
CA LYS A 9 0.09 -3.14 -11.10
C LYS A 9 -0.37 -4.46 -11.76
N THR A 10 -0.92 -4.41 -12.96
CA THR A 10 -1.36 -5.61 -13.69
C THR A 10 -0.23 -6.34 -14.42
N MET A 11 0.85 -5.65 -14.80
CA MET A 11 2.05 -6.32 -15.31
C MET A 11 2.76 -7.18 -14.25
N ALA A 12 2.66 -6.83 -12.96
CA ALA A 12 3.25 -7.66 -11.88
C ALA A 12 2.54 -9.02 -11.71
N LEU A 13 1.23 -9.10 -11.97
CA LEU A 13 0.49 -10.38 -12.00
C LEU A 13 0.87 -11.29 -13.19
N ALA A 14 1.43 -10.73 -14.25
CA ALA A 14 1.86 -11.46 -15.44
C ALA A 14 3.20 -12.22 -15.26
N TRP A 15 4.02 -11.86 -14.26
CA TRP A 15 5.32 -12.51 -14.04
C TRP A 15 5.24 -13.87 -13.36
N PHE A 16 4.11 -14.25 -12.76
CA PHE A 16 3.92 -15.61 -12.20
C PHE A 16 3.47 -16.65 -13.23
N ALA A 17 3.12 -16.23 -14.47
CA ALA A 17 2.67 -17.12 -15.54
C ALA A 17 3.77 -17.61 -16.49
N LEU A 18 5.05 -17.38 -16.21
CA LEU A 18 6.18 -17.66 -17.11
C LEU A 18 6.73 -19.09 -17.02
N VAL A 19 5.88 -20.08 -16.70
CA VAL A 19 6.18 -21.49 -16.95
C VAL A 19 4.93 -22.14 -17.56
N ALA A 20 4.58 -21.77 -18.78
CA ALA A 20 3.58 -22.47 -19.57
C ALA A 20 4.00 -22.53 -21.03
N THR A 21 3.79 -23.68 -21.61
CA THR A 21 4.16 -24.15 -22.94
C THR A 21 3.88 -23.17 -24.10
N SER A 22 4.68 -23.23 -25.15
CA SER A 22 4.84 -22.27 -26.25
C SER A 22 3.58 -21.84 -27.03
N VAL A 23 2.43 -22.48 -26.83
CA VAL A 23 1.16 -22.16 -27.53
C VAL A 23 0.32 -21.13 -26.74
N ASN A 24 0.38 -21.15 -25.42
CA ASN A 24 -0.39 -20.23 -24.55
C ASN A 24 0.31 -18.89 -24.34
N ALA A 25 1.63 -18.84 -24.34
CA ALA A 25 2.42 -17.62 -24.21
C ALA A 25 2.12 -16.63 -25.35
N GLN A 26 1.97 -17.11 -26.58
CA GLN A 26 1.72 -16.26 -27.74
C GLN A 26 0.32 -15.60 -27.72
N SER A 27 -0.68 -16.22 -27.12
CA SER A 27 -2.02 -15.64 -26.98
C SER A 27 -2.10 -14.58 -25.88
N LEU A 28 -1.38 -14.79 -24.76
CA LEU A 28 -1.26 -13.81 -23.67
C LEU A 28 -0.43 -12.60 -24.10
N ASP A 29 0.69 -12.79 -24.79
CA ASP A 29 1.49 -11.70 -25.34
C ASP A 29 0.68 -10.84 -26.32
N ASN A 30 -0.11 -11.47 -27.19
CA ASN A 30 -1.00 -10.73 -28.10
C ASN A 30 -2.10 -9.97 -27.34
N TYR A 31 -2.65 -10.55 -26.27
CA TYR A 31 -3.63 -9.91 -25.41
C TYR A 31 -3.03 -8.65 -24.76
N TYR A 32 -1.86 -8.76 -24.08
CA TYR A 32 -1.21 -7.61 -23.46
C TYR A 32 -0.77 -6.56 -24.48
N LYS A 33 -0.32 -6.98 -25.65
CA LYS A 33 0.01 -6.06 -26.74
C LYS A 33 -1.21 -5.25 -27.17
N LYS A 34 -2.37 -5.92 -27.34
CA LYS A 34 -3.63 -5.24 -27.69
C LYS A 34 -4.07 -4.25 -26.61
N LEU A 35 -4.02 -4.64 -25.33
CA LEU A 35 -4.32 -3.73 -24.23
C LEU A 35 -3.43 -2.49 -24.27
N SER A 36 -2.11 -2.67 -24.50
CA SER A 36 -1.15 -1.58 -24.60
C SER A 36 -1.42 -0.67 -25.82
N GLU A 37 -1.83 -1.24 -26.95
CA GLU A 37 -2.19 -0.46 -28.14
C GLU A 37 -3.40 0.44 -27.88
N PHE A 38 -4.47 -0.09 -27.27
CA PHE A 38 -5.65 0.70 -26.91
C PHE A 38 -5.35 1.76 -25.85
N ASP A 39 -4.57 1.43 -24.80
CA ASP A 39 -4.16 2.38 -23.77
C ASP A 39 -3.33 3.53 -24.37
N THR A 40 -2.39 3.22 -25.27
CA THR A 40 -1.58 4.22 -25.95
C THR A 40 -2.43 5.18 -26.80
N GLN A 41 -3.41 4.63 -27.55
CA GLN A 41 -4.32 5.45 -28.37
C GLN A 41 -5.21 6.32 -27.49
N TYR A 42 -5.81 5.74 -26.45
CA TYR A 42 -6.62 6.47 -25.49
C TYR A 42 -5.85 7.64 -24.87
N ARG A 43 -4.64 7.38 -24.32
CA ARG A 43 -3.81 8.41 -23.67
C ARG A 43 -3.40 9.51 -24.63
N THR A 44 -3.06 9.15 -25.86
CA THR A 44 -2.68 10.15 -26.89
C THR A 44 -3.78 11.21 -27.06
N TYR A 45 -5.03 10.81 -27.08
CA TYR A 45 -6.15 11.74 -27.18
C TYR A 45 -6.50 12.41 -25.85
N TYR A 46 -6.55 11.63 -24.78
CA TYR A 46 -6.94 12.12 -23.47
C TYR A 46 -5.94 13.17 -22.94
N ASP A 47 -4.64 12.90 -22.96
CA ASP A 47 -3.60 13.80 -22.47
C ASP A 47 -3.49 15.07 -23.33
N SER A 48 -3.93 15.03 -24.58
CA SER A 48 -4.01 16.20 -25.45
C SER A 48 -5.34 16.97 -25.38
N GLY A 49 -6.25 16.58 -24.47
CA GLY A 49 -7.55 17.22 -24.31
C GLY A 49 -8.57 16.90 -25.40
N GLN A 50 -8.29 15.92 -26.24
CA GLN A 50 -9.17 15.49 -27.36
C GLN A 50 -10.12 14.39 -26.88
N TYR A 51 -10.96 14.69 -25.88
CA TYR A 51 -11.75 13.71 -25.15
C TYR A 51 -12.78 12.97 -26.03
N ASP A 52 -13.37 13.64 -27.04
CA ASP A 52 -14.27 12.98 -27.99
C ASP A 52 -13.56 11.88 -28.79
N LEU A 53 -12.28 12.07 -29.12
CA LEU A 53 -11.49 11.07 -29.83
C LEU A 53 -10.98 9.96 -28.90
N ALA A 54 -10.88 10.21 -27.61
CA ALA A 54 -10.51 9.22 -26.59
C ALA A 54 -11.59 8.16 -26.36
N ILE A 55 -12.85 8.44 -26.74
CA ILE A 55 -14.00 7.55 -26.57
C ILE A 55 -13.87 6.29 -27.43
N GLN A 56 -13.44 6.43 -28.69
CA GLN A 56 -13.42 5.31 -29.63
C GLN A 56 -12.43 4.20 -29.21
N PRO A 57 -11.16 4.47 -28.83
CA PRO A 57 -10.25 3.44 -28.36
C PRO A 57 -10.77 2.67 -27.14
N LEU A 58 -11.45 3.36 -26.21
CA LEU A 58 -12.05 2.71 -25.04
C LEU A 58 -13.23 1.83 -25.42
N THR A 59 -14.07 2.27 -26.35
CA THR A 59 -15.19 1.49 -26.87
C THR A 59 -14.69 0.24 -27.60
N ASP A 60 -13.65 0.38 -28.41
CA ASP A 60 -13.03 -0.74 -29.13
C ASP A 60 -12.37 -1.73 -28.15
N LEU A 61 -11.77 -1.22 -27.08
CA LEU A 61 -11.23 -2.05 -26.00
C LEU A 61 -12.34 -2.86 -25.29
N ILE A 62 -13.50 -2.25 -25.00
CA ILE A 62 -14.63 -2.96 -24.40
C ILE A 62 -15.10 -4.09 -25.35
N HIS A 63 -15.27 -3.80 -26.63
CA HIS A 63 -15.64 -4.81 -27.64
C HIS A 63 -14.60 -5.92 -27.76
N TYR A 64 -13.32 -5.58 -27.69
CA TYR A 64 -12.24 -6.56 -27.68
C TYR A 64 -12.33 -7.46 -26.42
N LEU A 65 -12.51 -6.88 -25.23
CA LEU A 65 -12.68 -7.62 -23.99
C LEU A 65 -13.93 -8.52 -24.01
N ASP A 66 -15.03 -8.07 -24.63
CA ASP A 66 -16.24 -8.86 -24.83
C ASP A 66 -16.05 -10.03 -25.79
N SER A 67 -15.17 -9.89 -26.77
CA SER A 67 -14.86 -10.93 -27.77
C SER A 67 -13.98 -12.05 -27.23
N ILE A 68 -13.34 -11.83 -26.08
CA ILE A 68 -12.50 -12.87 -25.44
C ILE A 68 -13.43 -13.95 -24.88
N THR A 69 -13.80 -14.90 -25.73
CA THR A 69 -14.42 -16.15 -25.31
C THR A 69 -13.35 -17.02 -24.69
N VAL A 70 -13.56 -17.33 -23.43
CA VAL A 70 -12.66 -18.04 -22.53
C VAL A 70 -11.89 -19.16 -23.24
N PHE A 71 -10.64 -19.10 -23.13
CA PHE A 71 -9.61 -20.03 -23.49
C PHE A 71 -9.96 -21.48 -23.12
N ASN A 72 -9.96 -22.38 -24.07
CA ASN A 72 -10.26 -23.80 -23.89
C ASN A 72 -8.95 -24.60 -23.75
N GLY A 73 -8.48 -24.84 -22.53
CA GLY A 73 -7.33 -25.72 -22.25
C GLY A 73 -7.34 -26.22 -20.80
N PRO A 74 -6.90 -27.48 -20.52
CA PRO A 74 -6.96 -28.06 -19.18
C PRO A 74 -6.12 -27.31 -18.12
N GLU A 75 -5.03 -26.67 -18.48
CA GLU A 75 -4.19 -25.83 -17.60
C GLU A 75 -4.89 -24.52 -17.19
N TYR A 76 -5.99 -24.24 -17.80
CA TYR A 76 -6.78 -23.04 -17.66
C TYR A 76 -7.78 -23.10 -16.50
N TYR A 77 -8.22 -24.29 -16.12
CA TYR A 77 -9.26 -24.46 -15.11
C TYR A 77 -8.83 -24.00 -13.71
N GLU A 78 -7.56 -24.13 -13.38
CA GLU A 78 -7.01 -23.65 -12.08
C GLU A 78 -6.87 -22.12 -12.03
N SER A 79 -6.80 -21.46 -13.17
CA SER A 79 -6.62 -20.00 -13.26
C SER A 79 -7.86 -19.27 -13.75
N ARG A 80 -8.94 -19.99 -14.11
CA ARG A 80 -10.13 -19.44 -14.75
C ARG A 80 -10.78 -18.32 -13.93
N GLU A 81 -11.02 -18.55 -12.65
CA GLU A 81 -11.66 -17.58 -11.78
C GLU A 81 -10.85 -16.29 -11.67
N LYS A 82 -9.54 -16.40 -11.49
CA LYS A 82 -8.63 -15.24 -11.41
C LYS A 82 -8.62 -14.42 -12.72
N ILE A 83 -8.72 -15.11 -13.86
CA ILE A 83 -8.75 -14.45 -15.17
C ILE A 83 -10.09 -13.78 -15.42
N GLU A 84 -11.20 -14.41 -15.06
CA GLU A 84 -12.53 -13.82 -15.16
C GLU A 84 -12.65 -12.59 -14.25
N GLN A 85 -12.11 -12.65 -13.02
CA GLN A 85 -12.03 -11.51 -12.10
C GLN A 85 -11.15 -10.39 -12.68
N SER A 86 -9.99 -10.72 -13.25
CA SER A 86 -9.11 -9.76 -13.90
C SER A 86 -9.78 -9.08 -15.09
N LEU A 87 -10.46 -9.83 -15.95
CA LEU A 87 -11.20 -9.29 -17.09
C LEU A 87 -12.34 -8.36 -16.64
N ALA A 88 -13.11 -8.74 -15.62
CA ALA A 88 -14.17 -7.91 -15.07
C ALA A 88 -13.60 -6.59 -14.50
N TYR A 89 -12.51 -6.67 -13.78
CA TYR A 89 -11.80 -5.49 -13.25
C TYR A 89 -11.30 -4.57 -14.36
N PHE A 90 -10.67 -5.10 -15.41
CA PHE A 90 -10.23 -4.31 -16.56
C PHE A 90 -11.40 -3.63 -17.26
N LYS A 91 -12.48 -4.35 -17.46
CA LYS A 91 -13.68 -3.84 -18.12
C LYS A 91 -14.35 -2.75 -17.28
N ALA A 92 -14.47 -2.94 -15.97
CA ALA A 92 -14.99 -1.93 -15.05
C ALA A 92 -14.20 -0.63 -15.12
N ASN A 93 -12.87 -0.70 -15.10
CA ASN A 93 -12.01 0.48 -15.21
C ASN A 93 -12.04 1.11 -16.61
N THR A 94 -12.21 0.33 -17.67
CA THR A 94 -12.39 0.87 -19.02
C THR A 94 -13.66 1.67 -19.12
N TYR A 95 -14.77 1.18 -18.53
CA TYR A 95 -16.03 1.94 -18.45
C TYR A 95 -15.90 3.20 -17.60
N TYR A 96 -15.13 3.16 -16.52
CA TYR A 96 -14.84 4.35 -15.72
C TYR A 96 -14.11 5.42 -16.56
N ASN A 97 -13.03 5.06 -17.27
CA ASN A 97 -12.31 5.97 -18.15
C ASN A 97 -13.18 6.48 -19.33
N LEU A 98 -14.08 5.64 -19.82
CA LEU A 98 -15.07 6.04 -20.83
C LEU A 98 -16.04 7.08 -20.25
N ALA A 99 -16.46 6.93 -18.99
CA ALA A 99 -17.30 7.90 -18.31
C ALA A 99 -16.58 9.24 -18.12
N CYS A 100 -15.26 9.24 -17.75
CA CYS A 100 -14.43 10.44 -17.71
C CYS A 100 -14.42 11.16 -19.06
N SER A 101 -14.11 10.42 -20.15
CA SER A 101 -14.08 10.97 -21.49
C SER A 101 -15.42 11.57 -21.93
N TYR A 102 -16.52 10.88 -21.64
CA TYR A 102 -17.88 11.40 -21.90
C TYR A 102 -18.21 12.64 -21.07
N SER A 103 -17.80 12.68 -19.78
CA SER A 103 -18.02 13.83 -18.91
C SER A 103 -17.28 15.07 -19.42
N LEU A 104 -15.98 14.91 -19.73
CA LEU A 104 -15.13 15.96 -20.28
C LEU A 104 -15.58 16.44 -21.67
N SER A 105 -16.22 15.56 -22.46
CA SER A 105 -16.86 15.90 -23.73
C SER A 105 -18.30 16.43 -23.58
N HIS A 106 -18.75 16.73 -22.35
CA HIS A 106 -20.10 17.22 -22.03
C HIS A 106 -21.25 16.30 -22.46
N GLN A 107 -21.01 14.98 -22.58
CA GLN A 107 -21.98 13.97 -22.95
C GLN A 107 -22.63 13.33 -21.71
N LYS A 108 -23.34 14.11 -20.92
CA LYS A 108 -23.92 13.77 -19.61
C LYS A 108 -24.56 12.37 -19.52
N LYS A 109 -25.49 12.06 -20.45
CA LYS A 109 -26.23 10.79 -20.42
C LYS A 109 -25.30 9.58 -20.61
N ALA A 110 -24.36 9.71 -21.53
CA ALA A 110 -23.39 8.66 -21.82
C ALA A 110 -22.41 8.46 -20.64
N ALA A 111 -21.93 9.55 -20.05
CA ALA A 111 -21.07 9.50 -18.85
C ALA A 111 -21.73 8.75 -17.68
N LEU A 112 -22.98 9.10 -17.35
CA LEU A 112 -23.72 8.44 -16.28
C LEU A 112 -24.01 6.95 -16.57
N ALA A 113 -24.31 6.60 -17.82
CA ALA A 113 -24.52 5.21 -18.23
C ALA A 113 -23.21 4.39 -18.16
N ALA A 114 -22.09 4.99 -18.57
CA ALA A 114 -20.78 4.34 -18.46
C ALA A 114 -20.36 4.13 -16.99
N LEU A 115 -20.63 5.09 -16.10
CA LEU A 115 -20.40 4.91 -14.65
C LEU A 115 -21.25 3.78 -14.06
N GLU A 116 -22.52 3.65 -14.44
CA GLU A 116 -23.35 2.52 -14.01
C GLU A 116 -22.74 1.19 -14.45
N ASN A 117 -22.36 1.09 -15.73
CA ASN A 117 -21.71 -0.12 -16.23
C ASN A 117 -20.40 -0.43 -15.49
N ALA A 118 -19.60 0.59 -15.14
CA ALA A 118 -18.40 0.40 -14.34
C ALA A 118 -18.72 -0.20 -12.96
N ILE A 119 -19.72 0.35 -12.27
CA ILE A 119 -20.14 -0.11 -10.93
C ILE A 119 -20.75 -1.51 -10.99
N ASP A 120 -21.61 -1.79 -11.99
CA ASP A 120 -22.22 -3.10 -12.19
C ASP A 120 -21.19 -4.20 -12.48
N LEU A 121 -20.06 -3.82 -13.09
CA LEU A 121 -18.91 -4.70 -13.33
C LEU A 121 -17.92 -4.77 -12.17
N GLY A 122 -18.22 -4.13 -11.03
CA GLY A 122 -17.45 -4.22 -9.81
C GLY A 122 -16.43 -3.10 -9.58
N TYR A 123 -16.56 -1.94 -10.22
CA TYR A 123 -15.80 -0.75 -9.84
C TYR A 123 -16.16 -0.33 -8.41
N LYS A 124 -15.14 -0.17 -7.54
CA LYS A 124 -15.33 0.06 -6.09
C LYS A 124 -14.57 1.26 -5.55
N ASP A 125 -13.79 1.97 -6.38
CA ASP A 125 -12.94 3.08 -5.89
C ASP A 125 -13.79 4.33 -5.65
N TYR A 126 -14.40 4.38 -4.46
CA TYR A 126 -15.20 5.51 -3.99
C TYR A 126 -14.39 6.80 -3.94
N ALA A 127 -13.19 6.75 -3.37
CA ALA A 127 -12.37 7.93 -3.15
C ALA A 127 -11.94 8.56 -4.47
N ASN A 128 -11.58 7.73 -5.46
CA ASN A 128 -11.25 8.21 -6.80
C ASN A 128 -12.48 8.85 -7.45
N MET A 129 -13.62 8.16 -7.51
CA MET A 129 -14.84 8.72 -8.12
C MET A 129 -15.30 10.02 -7.46
N LYS A 130 -15.17 10.12 -6.14
CA LYS A 130 -15.57 11.30 -5.35
C LYS A 130 -14.73 12.53 -5.70
N ASN A 131 -13.42 12.37 -5.88
CA ASN A 131 -12.46 13.45 -6.00
C ASN A 131 -12.01 13.71 -7.46
N ASP A 132 -12.42 12.88 -8.40
CA ASP A 132 -12.01 12.98 -9.80
C ASP A 132 -12.63 14.21 -10.47
N SER A 133 -11.79 15.16 -10.88
CA SER A 133 -12.21 16.40 -11.54
C SER A 133 -12.88 16.16 -12.91
N ASP A 134 -12.66 15.02 -13.53
CA ASP A 134 -13.28 14.68 -14.81
C ASP A 134 -14.81 14.66 -14.73
N PHE A 135 -15.35 14.43 -13.53
CA PHE A 135 -16.78 14.40 -13.27
C PHE A 135 -17.38 15.74 -12.84
N ASP A 136 -16.64 16.83 -12.82
CA ASP A 136 -17.16 18.13 -12.38
C ASP A 136 -18.41 18.56 -13.14
N PHE A 137 -18.48 18.22 -14.43
CA PHE A 137 -19.67 18.49 -15.27
C PHE A 137 -20.93 17.73 -14.84
N ILE A 138 -20.78 16.52 -14.29
CA ILE A 138 -21.91 15.67 -13.87
C ILE A 138 -22.04 15.51 -12.37
N ARG A 139 -21.10 16.01 -11.56
CA ARG A 139 -21.01 15.85 -10.11
C ARG A 139 -22.30 16.22 -9.37
N ASN A 140 -23.01 17.22 -9.86
CA ASN A 140 -24.26 17.71 -9.25
C ASN A 140 -25.52 16.95 -9.66
N GLU A 141 -25.42 16.03 -10.60
CA GLU A 141 -26.54 15.23 -11.07
C GLU A 141 -27.04 14.27 -9.98
N LYS A 142 -28.35 14.12 -9.85
CA LYS A 142 -28.96 13.21 -8.86
C LYS A 142 -28.49 11.76 -9.06
N ARG A 143 -28.32 11.34 -10.33
CA ARG A 143 -27.88 10.00 -10.67
C ARG A 143 -26.42 9.78 -10.27
N PHE A 144 -25.53 10.74 -10.51
CA PHE A 144 -24.13 10.65 -10.04
C PHE A 144 -24.06 10.53 -8.52
N LYS A 145 -24.80 11.35 -7.79
CA LYS A 145 -24.85 11.29 -6.31
C LYS A 145 -25.38 9.95 -5.80
N ALA A 146 -26.37 9.37 -6.50
CA ALA A 146 -26.88 8.04 -6.16
C ALA A 146 -25.85 6.93 -6.40
N LEU A 147 -25.12 6.99 -7.52
CA LEU A 147 -24.05 6.05 -7.84
C LEU A 147 -22.88 6.17 -6.84
N LEU A 148 -22.47 7.39 -6.52
CA LEU A 148 -21.44 7.63 -5.51
C LEU A 148 -21.85 7.08 -4.14
N LYS A 149 -23.11 7.25 -3.75
CA LYS A 149 -23.65 6.69 -2.50
C LYS A 149 -23.62 5.14 -2.48
N GLN A 150 -23.80 4.47 -3.62
CA GLN A 150 -23.67 3.02 -3.69
C GLN A 150 -22.23 2.56 -3.38
N LEU A 151 -21.24 3.38 -3.74
CA LEU A 151 -19.83 3.08 -3.48
C LEU A 151 -19.37 3.46 -2.08
N GLU A 152 -20.14 4.22 -1.30
CA GLU A 152 -19.76 4.69 0.05
C GLU A 152 -19.39 3.54 0.99
N GLN A 153 -19.99 2.35 0.82
CA GLN A 153 -19.65 1.15 1.57
C GLN A 153 -18.21 0.65 1.33
N TYR A 154 -17.57 1.10 0.24
CA TYR A 154 -16.18 0.78 -0.12
C TYR A 154 -15.21 1.92 0.24
N ASP A 155 -15.71 3.01 0.86
CA ASP A 155 -14.84 4.07 1.38
C ASP A 155 -13.92 3.48 2.47
N PRO A 156 -12.60 3.56 2.33
CA PRO A 156 -11.67 3.08 3.34
C PRO A 156 -11.96 3.59 4.75
N LEU A 157 -12.34 4.85 4.89
CA LEU A 157 -12.72 5.43 6.19
C LEU A 157 -14.01 4.84 6.74
N VAL A 158 -15.00 4.56 5.88
CA VAL A 158 -16.25 3.92 6.31
C VAL A 158 -16.00 2.48 6.76
N ILE A 159 -15.19 1.73 6.01
CA ILE A 159 -14.78 0.37 6.39
C ILE A 159 -14.07 0.39 7.74
N LEU A 160 -13.09 1.29 7.91
CA LEU A 160 -12.31 1.39 9.15
C LEU A 160 -13.18 1.77 10.36
N ARG A 161 -14.12 2.72 10.17
CA ARG A 161 -15.06 3.16 11.21
C ARG A 161 -16.08 2.09 11.62
N ASN A 162 -16.41 1.19 10.70
CA ASN A 162 -17.33 0.08 10.95
C ASN A 162 -16.62 -1.17 11.48
N ALA A 163 -15.29 -1.17 11.54
CA ALA A 163 -14.53 -2.27 12.14
C ALA A 163 -14.88 -2.39 13.64
N ALA A 164 -15.00 -3.63 14.13
CA ALA A 164 -15.13 -3.85 15.56
C ALA A 164 -13.90 -3.27 16.30
N PRO A 165 -14.07 -2.73 17.52
CA PRO A 165 -12.95 -2.23 18.31
C PRO A 165 -11.97 -3.35 18.63
N TYR A 166 -10.72 -2.99 18.92
CA TYR A 166 -9.79 -3.91 19.57
C TYR A 166 -10.22 -4.16 21.00
N ALA A 167 -9.86 -5.30 21.56
CA ALA A 167 -10.01 -5.58 22.98
C ALA A 167 -8.82 -5.03 23.78
N HIS A 168 -8.98 -4.99 25.10
CA HIS A 168 -7.95 -4.69 26.07
C HIS A 168 -7.98 -5.83 27.10
N GLU A 169 -7.51 -6.99 26.69
CA GLU A 169 -7.52 -8.21 27.50
C GLU A 169 -6.10 -8.55 27.91
N ASP A 170 -5.89 -8.77 29.20
CA ASP A 170 -4.61 -9.24 29.73
C ASP A 170 -4.49 -10.75 29.45
N THR A 171 -3.57 -11.12 28.54
CA THR A 171 -3.32 -12.50 28.17
C THR A 171 -1.86 -12.86 28.38
N ASP A 172 -1.56 -13.48 29.52
CA ASP A 172 -0.22 -13.97 29.90
C ASP A 172 0.40 -15.00 28.94
N THR A 173 -0.33 -15.44 27.92
CA THR A 173 0.08 -16.52 27.01
C THR A 173 0.68 -16.03 25.68
N LEU A 174 0.68 -14.72 25.42
CA LEU A 174 1.17 -14.15 24.18
C LEU A 174 2.70 -14.05 24.19
N PRO A 175 3.39 -14.18 23.03
CA PRO A 175 4.83 -14.10 22.94
C PRO A 175 5.32 -12.69 23.30
N ARG A 176 6.45 -12.59 24.00
CA ARG A 176 7.04 -11.28 24.33
C ARG A 176 7.73 -10.68 23.11
N PHE A 177 7.62 -9.36 22.98
CA PHE A 177 8.42 -8.62 22.00
C PHE A 177 9.86 -8.42 22.52
N SER A 178 10.82 -8.60 21.61
CA SER A 178 12.24 -8.37 21.92
C SER A 178 12.87 -7.43 20.91
N TYR A 179 13.90 -6.73 21.35
CA TYR A 179 14.66 -5.77 20.57
C TYR A 179 16.14 -6.08 20.70
N GLN A 180 16.80 -6.33 19.57
CA GLN A 180 18.21 -6.66 19.57
C GLN A 180 19.04 -5.49 20.10
N SER A 181 20.00 -5.79 20.96
CA SER A 181 20.89 -4.78 21.54
C SER A 181 21.77 -4.14 20.46
N ALA A 182 21.96 -2.83 20.53
CA ALA A 182 22.89 -2.08 19.70
C ALA A 182 24.35 -2.56 19.84
N GLU A 183 24.66 -3.29 20.94
CA GLU A 183 25.96 -3.90 21.15
C GLU A 183 26.25 -5.13 20.25
N ASP A 184 25.23 -5.68 19.58
CA ASP A 184 25.42 -6.76 18.60
C ASP A 184 26.35 -6.30 17.47
N THR A 185 27.32 -7.13 17.12
CA THR A 185 28.34 -6.80 16.11
C THR A 185 27.76 -6.45 14.76
N ARG A 186 26.64 -7.09 14.35
CA ARG A 186 25.99 -6.83 13.07
C ARG A 186 25.32 -5.46 13.06
N LEU A 187 24.63 -5.08 14.15
CA LEU A 187 24.04 -3.76 14.30
C LEU A 187 25.11 -2.66 14.42
N LYS A 188 26.24 -2.93 15.09
CA LYS A 188 27.41 -2.01 15.07
C LYS A 188 27.93 -1.80 13.65
N ASN A 189 28.01 -2.86 12.86
CA ASN A 189 28.41 -2.74 11.45
C ASN A 189 27.41 -1.90 10.64
N VAL A 190 26.10 -2.04 10.86
CA VAL A 190 25.08 -1.16 10.24
C VAL A 190 25.33 0.30 10.62
N LYS A 191 25.53 0.57 11.92
CA LYS A 191 25.80 1.92 12.42
C LYS A 191 27.04 2.55 11.77
N GLU A 192 28.13 1.81 11.72
CA GLU A 192 29.40 2.25 11.12
C GLU A 192 29.30 2.43 9.61
N PHE A 193 28.69 1.46 8.90
CA PHE A 193 28.54 1.49 7.45
C PHE A 193 27.81 2.75 6.94
N PHE A 194 26.76 3.15 7.64
CA PHE A 194 25.96 4.32 7.29
C PHE A 194 26.39 5.61 8.02
N SER A 195 27.42 5.57 8.85
CA SER A 195 27.85 6.71 9.70
C SER A 195 26.66 7.31 10.46
N LEU A 196 25.86 6.46 11.13
CA LEU A 196 24.56 6.88 11.67
C LEU A 196 24.66 7.92 12.80
N ASP A 197 25.79 8.06 13.48
CA ASP A 197 25.99 9.16 14.44
C ASP A 197 26.00 10.52 13.72
N GLU A 198 26.62 10.59 12.54
CA GLU A 198 26.65 11.81 11.71
C GLU A 198 25.27 12.07 11.09
N VAL A 199 24.61 11.01 10.56
CA VAL A 199 23.27 11.09 10.00
C VAL A 199 22.27 11.58 11.03
N ALA A 200 22.28 11.02 12.23
CA ALA A 200 21.38 11.39 13.33
C ALA A 200 21.63 12.83 13.82
N GLY A 201 22.91 13.27 13.82
CA GLY A 201 23.29 14.60 14.29
C GLY A 201 23.22 14.76 15.81
N ASP A 202 23.47 15.98 16.28
CA ASP A 202 23.56 16.32 17.71
C ASP A 202 22.23 16.78 18.34
N GLY A 203 21.11 16.69 17.60
CA GLY A 203 19.80 17.09 18.09
C GLY A 203 19.24 16.20 19.21
N ASP A 204 18.03 16.51 19.65
CA ASP A 204 17.29 15.68 20.60
C ASP A 204 16.87 14.32 19.95
N GLU A 205 16.25 13.44 20.75
CA GLU A 205 15.83 12.12 20.31
C GLU A 205 14.92 12.17 19.07
N ILE A 206 13.95 13.07 19.07
CA ILE A 206 12.99 13.23 17.97
C ILE A 206 13.71 13.67 16.69
N SER A 207 14.60 14.65 16.78
CA SER A 207 15.43 15.09 15.66
C SER A 207 16.25 13.94 15.06
N LYS A 208 16.86 13.11 15.91
CA LYS A 208 17.63 11.93 15.47
C LYS A 208 16.76 10.91 14.75
N ILE A 209 15.58 10.62 15.28
CA ILE A 209 14.61 9.72 14.66
C ILE A 209 14.23 10.24 13.26
N LEU A 210 13.87 11.51 13.14
CA LEU A 210 13.44 12.09 11.87
C LEU A 210 14.60 12.24 10.87
N ASN A 211 15.83 12.49 11.32
CA ASN A 211 17.01 12.54 10.46
C ASN A 211 17.33 11.17 9.85
N ILE A 212 17.23 10.08 10.62
CA ILE A 212 17.44 8.71 10.12
C ILE A 212 16.31 8.32 9.16
N LEU A 213 15.05 8.68 9.45
CA LEU A 213 13.92 8.51 8.54
C LEU A 213 14.21 9.19 7.19
N ARG A 214 14.59 10.47 7.21
CA ARG A 214 14.96 11.24 6.01
C ARG A 214 16.08 10.56 5.24
N PHE A 215 17.12 10.12 5.93
CA PHE A 215 18.26 9.45 5.30
C PHE A 215 17.85 8.21 4.50
N VAL A 216 16.97 7.35 5.05
CA VAL A 216 16.48 6.16 4.33
C VAL A 216 15.66 6.55 3.11
N HIS A 217 14.73 7.50 3.26
CA HIS A 217 13.91 7.99 2.17
C HIS A 217 14.76 8.58 1.02
N ASP A 218 15.77 9.36 1.35
CA ASP A 218 16.64 10.03 0.36
C ASP A 218 17.62 9.05 -0.29
N SER A 219 18.03 8.00 0.43
CA SER A 219 19.11 7.10 0.01
C SER A 219 18.66 5.92 -0.84
N ILE A 220 17.40 5.47 -0.71
CA ILE A 220 16.88 4.25 -1.33
C ILE A 220 15.52 4.53 -1.96
N ARG A 221 15.43 4.39 -3.29
CA ARG A 221 14.19 4.63 -4.02
C ARG A 221 13.17 3.53 -3.76
N HIS A 222 11.91 3.90 -3.56
CA HIS A 222 10.79 2.96 -3.48
C HIS A 222 10.33 2.46 -4.86
N ASN A 223 10.04 1.17 -4.95
CA ASN A 223 9.31 0.55 -6.05
C ASN A 223 8.48 -0.63 -5.53
N GLY A 224 7.18 -0.42 -5.32
CA GLY A 224 6.26 -1.42 -4.77
C GLY A 224 6.17 -2.72 -5.57
N ASN A 225 6.51 -2.67 -6.87
CA ASN A 225 6.48 -3.85 -7.75
C ASN A 225 7.80 -4.63 -7.78
N ASN A 226 8.85 -4.13 -7.13
CA ASN A 226 10.14 -4.80 -7.11
C ASN A 226 10.40 -5.45 -5.76
N TYR A 227 10.26 -6.76 -5.73
CA TYR A 227 10.72 -7.58 -4.60
C TYR A 227 12.21 -7.87 -4.79
N ALA A 228 13.08 -7.04 -4.18
CA ALA A 228 14.52 -7.09 -4.37
C ALA A 228 15.11 -8.46 -4.03
N LEU A 229 16.00 -8.98 -4.87
CA LEU A 229 16.67 -10.26 -4.68
C LEU A 229 17.98 -10.07 -3.88
N CYS A 230 17.85 -9.62 -2.64
CA CYS A 230 18.96 -9.44 -1.68
C CYS A 230 18.55 -10.01 -0.31
N GLU A 231 19.45 -10.03 0.67
CA GLU A 231 19.09 -10.28 2.06
C GLU A 231 18.24 -9.13 2.60
N PHE A 232 17.52 -9.40 3.69
CA PHE A 232 16.63 -8.45 4.34
C PHE A 232 17.36 -7.71 5.48
N ASP A 233 18.54 -7.19 5.19
CA ASP A 233 19.27 -6.29 6.07
C ASP A 233 19.57 -4.96 5.38
N ALA A 234 19.80 -3.93 6.19
CA ALA A 234 19.93 -2.56 5.72
C ALA A 234 21.06 -2.39 4.70
N ILE A 235 22.19 -3.07 4.89
CA ILE A 235 23.38 -2.94 4.04
C ILE A 235 23.12 -3.61 2.68
N ASP A 236 22.58 -4.82 2.66
CA ASP A 236 22.31 -5.55 1.42
C ASP A 236 21.19 -4.88 0.61
N ILE A 237 20.14 -4.37 1.28
CA ILE A 237 19.08 -3.59 0.65
C ILE A 237 19.64 -2.33 -0.03
N TYR A 238 20.49 -1.58 0.68
CA TYR A 238 21.14 -0.39 0.14
C TYR A 238 22.05 -0.73 -1.04
N ASN A 239 22.90 -1.74 -0.91
CA ASN A 239 23.83 -2.18 -1.94
C ASN A 239 23.08 -2.70 -3.19
N TYR A 240 21.96 -3.41 -3.01
CA TYR A 240 21.09 -3.80 -4.12
C TYR A 240 20.60 -2.58 -4.91
N TYR A 241 20.06 -1.57 -4.22
CA TYR A 241 19.64 -0.35 -4.88
C TYR A 241 20.80 0.36 -5.60
N LYS A 242 21.93 0.54 -4.91
CA LYS A 242 23.11 1.24 -5.50
C LYS A 242 23.69 0.51 -6.70
N SER A 243 23.71 -0.81 -6.68
CA SER A 243 24.30 -1.60 -7.79
C SER A 243 23.36 -1.77 -8.99
N THR A 244 22.04 -1.80 -8.76
CA THR A 244 21.06 -2.09 -9.81
C THR A 244 20.30 -0.86 -10.31
N GLY A 245 20.24 0.21 -9.52
CA GLY A 245 19.35 1.35 -9.73
C GLY A 245 17.87 1.04 -9.59
N LYS A 246 17.50 -0.20 -9.22
CA LYS A 246 16.12 -0.63 -9.04
C LYS A 246 15.67 -0.30 -7.63
N GLY A 247 14.58 0.46 -7.49
CA GLY A 247 13.97 0.71 -6.19
C GLY A 247 13.52 -0.59 -5.50
N VAL A 248 13.25 -0.52 -4.21
CA VAL A 248 12.79 -1.65 -3.38
C VAL A 248 11.37 -1.39 -2.85
N ASN A 249 10.64 -2.42 -2.40
CA ASN A 249 9.30 -2.22 -1.87
C ASN A 249 9.31 -1.65 -0.42
N CYS A 250 8.13 -1.29 0.09
CA CYS A 250 7.95 -0.69 1.40
C CYS A 250 8.51 -1.56 2.55
N ARG A 251 8.38 -2.89 2.46
CA ARG A 251 8.92 -3.83 3.48
C ARG A 251 10.44 -3.74 3.60
N HIS A 252 11.16 -3.69 2.48
CA HIS A 252 12.62 -3.53 2.51
C HIS A 252 13.02 -2.19 3.14
N LEU A 253 12.34 -1.09 2.77
CA LEU A 253 12.62 0.23 3.35
C LEU A 253 12.37 0.24 4.87
N ALA A 254 11.24 -0.34 5.31
CA ALA A 254 10.88 -0.40 6.72
C ALA A 254 11.84 -1.30 7.54
N ILE A 255 12.31 -2.41 6.97
CA ILE A 255 13.32 -3.28 7.63
C ILE A 255 14.66 -2.55 7.72
N ALA A 256 15.12 -1.90 6.64
CA ALA A 256 16.37 -1.12 6.68
C ALA A 256 16.33 -0.01 7.74
N LEU A 257 15.21 0.73 7.80
CA LEU A 257 14.99 1.76 8.80
C LEU A 257 14.96 1.19 10.24
N ASN A 258 14.28 0.04 10.43
CA ASN A 258 14.21 -0.65 11.70
C ASN A 258 15.60 -1.01 12.24
N GLU A 259 16.46 -1.58 11.38
CA GLU A 259 17.83 -1.93 11.77
C GLU A 259 18.68 -0.71 12.11
N MET A 260 18.54 0.39 11.37
CA MET A 260 19.23 1.63 11.66
C MET A 260 18.81 2.18 13.04
N TYR A 261 17.52 2.15 13.40
CA TYR A 261 17.09 2.54 14.74
C TYR A 261 17.61 1.60 15.82
N LEU A 262 17.52 0.28 15.63
CA LEU A 262 18.07 -0.69 16.59
C LEU A 262 19.57 -0.51 16.79
N SER A 263 20.32 -0.21 15.72
CA SER A 263 21.78 0.04 15.81
C SER A 263 22.14 1.31 16.58
N MET A 264 21.19 2.23 16.69
CA MET A 264 21.30 3.45 17.52
C MET A 264 20.74 3.27 18.93
N GLY A 265 20.31 2.05 19.30
CA GLY A 265 19.71 1.75 20.59
C GLY A 265 18.28 2.27 20.74
N ILE A 266 17.61 2.59 19.64
CA ILE A 266 16.23 3.07 19.61
C ILE A 266 15.32 1.89 19.28
N PRO A 267 14.45 1.43 20.21
CA PRO A 267 13.52 0.35 19.93
C PRO A 267 12.58 0.72 18.77
N SER A 268 12.47 -0.17 17.80
CA SER A 268 11.64 0.01 16.61
C SER A 268 11.04 -1.31 16.14
N ARG A 269 9.89 -1.24 15.48
CA ARG A 269 9.21 -2.34 14.80
C ARG A 269 8.83 -1.91 13.39
N TYR A 270 8.99 -2.79 12.42
CA TYR A 270 8.27 -2.61 11.16
C TYR A 270 6.90 -3.28 11.28
N VAL A 271 5.88 -2.55 10.86
CA VAL A 271 4.47 -2.93 11.00
C VAL A 271 3.86 -3.04 9.61
N THR A 272 3.39 -4.24 9.26
CA THR A 272 2.59 -4.46 8.06
C THR A 272 1.16 -4.02 8.34
N CYS A 273 0.72 -3.01 7.63
CA CYS A 273 -0.63 -2.49 7.66
C CYS A 273 -1.41 -3.10 6.49
N MET A 274 -2.54 -3.74 6.76
CA MET A 274 -3.27 -4.54 5.78
C MET A 274 -4.74 -4.17 5.68
N PRO A 275 -5.34 -4.26 4.47
CA PRO A 275 -6.75 -4.01 4.24
C PRO A 275 -7.64 -5.13 4.80
N GLN A 276 -8.95 -4.85 4.91
CA GLN A 276 -9.95 -5.84 5.28
C GLN A 276 -10.11 -6.95 4.23
N ASP A 277 -10.10 -6.58 2.94
CA ASP A 277 -10.27 -7.52 1.84
C ASP A 277 -8.99 -8.37 1.67
N PRO A 278 -9.05 -9.69 1.89
CA PRO A 278 -7.89 -10.57 1.74
C PRO A 278 -7.41 -10.70 0.28
N ASN A 279 -8.22 -10.28 -0.69
CA ASN A 279 -7.84 -10.27 -2.10
C ASN A 279 -7.11 -8.98 -2.50
N ASP A 280 -7.16 -7.93 -1.69
CA ASP A 280 -6.37 -6.72 -1.90
C ASP A 280 -4.94 -6.95 -1.40
N GLN A 281 -4.03 -7.19 -2.33
CA GLN A 281 -2.61 -7.44 -2.04
C GLN A 281 -1.81 -6.13 -1.81
N ASP A 282 -2.45 -4.97 -1.90
CA ASP A 282 -1.81 -3.67 -1.72
C ASP A 282 -1.78 -3.29 -0.23
N CYS A 283 -0.97 -3.99 0.53
CA CYS A 283 -0.63 -3.66 1.92
C CYS A 283 0.49 -2.62 1.97
N HIS A 284 0.71 -2.03 3.15
CA HIS A 284 1.81 -1.09 3.37
C HIS A 284 2.61 -1.44 4.62
N VAL A 285 3.93 -1.21 4.59
CA VAL A 285 4.81 -1.47 5.74
C VAL A 285 5.47 -0.18 6.17
N ILE A 286 5.27 0.19 7.43
CA ILE A 286 5.83 1.38 8.08
C ILE A 286 6.51 1.00 9.39
N ASN A 287 7.10 1.96 10.08
CA ASN A 287 7.73 1.72 11.37
C ASN A 287 6.96 2.38 12.53
N ALA A 288 6.89 1.64 13.64
CA ALA A 288 6.61 2.18 14.96
C ALA A 288 7.92 2.30 15.71
N VAL A 289 8.29 3.51 16.09
CA VAL A 289 9.55 3.82 16.80
C VAL A 289 9.24 4.30 18.19
N TRP A 290 9.91 3.75 19.19
CA TRP A 290 9.70 4.16 20.58
C TRP A 290 10.45 5.45 20.88
N SER A 291 9.72 6.46 21.30
CA SER A 291 10.31 7.66 21.86
C SER A 291 10.34 7.58 23.39
N SER A 292 11.52 7.56 23.96
CA SER A 292 11.71 7.63 25.43
C SER A 292 11.33 9.01 25.97
N GLN A 293 11.48 10.05 25.16
CA GLN A 293 11.09 11.42 25.49
C GLN A 293 9.56 11.56 25.60
N LEU A 294 8.81 10.97 24.62
CA LEU A 294 7.35 11.02 24.59
C LEU A 294 6.71 9.84 25.36
N LYS A 295 7.48 8.81 25.71
CA LYS A 295 7.05 7.56 26.35
C LYS A 295 5.95 6.85 25.57
N LYS A 296 6.09 6.81 24.24
CA LYS A 296 5.14 6.16 23.34
C LYS A 296 5.77 5.78 22.01
N TRP A 297 5.09 4.92 21.27
CA TRP A 297 5.38 4.64 19.89
C TRP A 297 5.00 5.82 19.00
N ILE A 298 5.81 6.14 18.01
CA ILE A 298 5.53 7.15 17.00
C ILE A 298 5.53 6.53 15.60
N TRP A 299 4.70 7.06 14.71
CA TRP A 299 4.58 6.69 13.31
C TRP A 299 5.69 7.30 12.50
N VAL A 300 6.44 6.48 11.75
CA VAL A 300 7.36 6.95 10.70
C VAL A 300 7.29 6.04 9.48
N ASP A 301 7.24 6.62 8.30
CA ASP A 301 7.12 5.91 7.02
C ASP A 301 8.25 6.30 6.07
N PRO A 302 9.22 5.40 5.82
CA PRO A 302 10.34 5.70 4.93
C PRO A 302 9.95 5.77 3.45
N THR A 303 8.83 5.17 3.05
CA THR A 303 8.35 5.21 1.67
C THR A 303 7.91 6.59 1.24
N PHE A 304 7.25 7.31 2.14
CA PHE A 304 6.67 8.63 1.88
C PHE A 304 7.36 9.76 2.65
N TYR A 305 8.42 9.48 3.39
CA TYR A 305 8.97 10.43 4.37
C TYR A 305 7.87 11.02 5.24
N ALA A 306 6.98 10.17 5.75
CA ALA A 306 5.79 10.63 6.43
C ALA A 306 5.84 10.36 7.94
N TYR A 307 5.43 11.37 8.70
CA TYR A 307 5.09 11.29 10.10
C TYR A 307 3.84 12.14 10.37
N VAL A 308 3.15 11.83 11.45
CA VAL A 308 1.84 12.41 11.73
C VAL A 308 1.85 13.07 13.10
N THR A 309 1.24 14.25 13.19
CA THR A 309 1.06 14.97 14.45
C THR A 309 -0.41 15.26 14.72
N ASP A 310 -0.72 15.60 15.96
CA ASP A 310 -1.99 16.20 16.32
C ASP A 310 -2.00 17.72 16.03
N GLU A 311 -3.09 18.38 16.38
CA GLU A 311 -3.29 19.83 16.24
C GLU A 311 -2.31 20.70 17.05
N ASN A 312 -1.60 20.11 18.02
CA ASN A 312 -0.59 20.78 18.86
C ASN A 312 0.84 20.49 18.39
N GLY A 313 1.01 19.74 17.31
CA GLY A 313 2.32 19.33 16.80
C GLY A 313 2.95 18.14 17.56
N THR A 314 2.18 17.42 18.38
CA THR A 314 2.67 16.21 19.06
C THR A 314 2.66 15.02 18.10
N LEU A 315 3.80 14.33 17.95
CA LEU A 315 3.89 13.13 17.12
C LEU A 315 2.94 12.04 17.62
N LEU A 316 2.28 11.38 16.68
CA LEU A 316 1.30 10.34 16.92
C LEU A 316 1.86 8.95 16.53
N GLY A 317 1.38 7.91 17.22
CA GLY A 317 1.63 6.51 16.90
C GLY A 317 0.57 5.95 15.94
N ILE A 318 0.82 4.73 15.45
CA ILE A 318 -0.09 4.05 14.50
C ILE A 318 -1.48 3.86 15.12
N ALA A 319 -1.57 3.46 16.39
CA ALA A 319 -2.83 3.31 17.11
C ALA A 319 -3.59 4.65 17.20
N GLU A 320 -2.89 5.71 17.60
CA GLU A 320 -3.50 7.04 17.75
C GLU A 320 -3.99 7.62 16.41
N VAL A 321 -3.24 7.39 15.31
CA VAL A 321 -3.66 7.79 13.96
C VAL A 321 -4.92 7.03 13.54
N ARG A 322 -4.95 5.70 13.75
CA ARG A 322 -6.11 4.87 13.46
C ARG A 322 -7.36 5.34 14.22
N GLU A 323 -7.25 5.54 15.52
CA GLU A 323 -8.35 6.04 16.36
C GLU A 323 -8.84 7.41 15.89
N ARG A 324 -7.93 8.35 15.59
CA ARG A 324 -8.28 9.69 15.12
C ARG A 324 -8.96 9.65 13.74
N LEU A 325 -8.60 8.72 12.85
CA LEU A 325 -9.31 8.50 11.58
C LEU A 325 -10.74 7.98 11.82
N ILE A 326 -10.91 7.07 12.76
CA ILE A 326 -12.23 6.53 13.16
C ILE A 326 -13.11 7.64 13.74
N ASP A 327 -12.57 8.41 14.68
CA ASP A 327 -13.29 9.45 15.41
C ASP A 327 -13.44 10.77 14.61
N GLY A 328 -12.73 10.90 13.50
CA GLY A 328 -12.69 12.15 12.74
C GLY A 328 -11.96 13.29 13.46
N ARG A 329 -11.00 12.96 14.34
CA ARG A 329 -10.16 13.93 15.02
C ARG A 329 -9.04 14.46 14.12
N THR A 330 -8.51 15.64 14.44
CA THR A 330 -7.47 16.30 13.64
C THR A 330 -6.22 15.45 13.51
N LEU A 331 -5.75 15.32 12.28
CA LEU A 331 -4.46 14.73 11.90
C LEU A 331 -3.71 15.72 11.01
N VAL A 332 -2.44 15.89 11.26
CA VAL A 332 -1.53 16.74 10.47
C VAL A 332 -0.41 15.88 9.91
N LEU A 333 -0.36 15.75 8.60
CA LEU A 333 0.75 15.14 7.88
C LEU A 333 1.86 16.17 7.70
N ASN A 334 3.12 15.78 7.83
CA ASN A 334 4.22 16.70 7.57
C ASN A 334 4.17 17.23 6.13
N GLU A 335 4.50 18.51 5.96
CA GLU A 335 4.36 19.23 4.68
C GLU A 335 5.26 18.69 3.56
N ASP A 336 6.40 18.12 3.93
CA ASP A 336 7.39 17.57 3.01
C ASP A 336 7.22 16.06 2.73
N ALA A 337 6.11 15.45 3.17
CA ALA A 337 5.77 14.08 2.84
C ALA A 337 5.61 13.91 1.32
N ASN A 338 6.35 12.94 0.77
CA ASN A 338 6.37 12.73 -0.69
C ASN A 338 6.75 11.28 -1.04
N TRP A 339 6.42 10.85 -2.25
CA TRP A 339 6.88 9.60 -2.82
C TRP A 339 8.06 9.85 -3.76
N ASN A 340 9.25 9.31 -3.42
CA ASN A 340 10.47 9.38 -4.24
C ASN A 340 10.88 10.78 -4.68
N HIS A 341 10.57 11.84 -3.95
CA HIS A 341 10.73 13.24 -4.35
C HIS A 341 9.99 13.66 -5.63
N GLU A 342 9.03 12.84 -6.09
CA GLU A 342 8.30 13.04 -7.34
C GLU A 342 6.84 13.43 -7.11
N SER A 343 6.24 12.89 -6.04
CA SER A 343 4.80 13.06 -5.78
C SER A 343 4.55 13.48 -4.35
N PRO A 344 4.30 14.77 -4.08
CA PRO A 344 3.87 15.25 -2.76
C PRO A 344 2.63 14.51 -2.29
N GLN A 345 2.54 14.24 -0.99
CA GLN A 345 1.41 13.58 -0.37
C GLN A 345 0.51 14.59 0.32
N THR A 346 -0.80 14.35 0.27
CA THR A 346 -1.78 15.08 1.07
C THR A 346 -2.36 14.19 2.15
N LYS A 347 -2.90 14.79 3.20
CA LYS A 347 -3.59 14.06 4.26
C LYS A 347 -4.73 13.20 3.70
N GLU A 348 -5.50 13.74 2.77
CA GLU A 348 -6.64 13.05 2.14
C GLU A 348 -6.20 11.81 1.37
N HIS A 349 -5.13 11.95 0.57
CA HIS A 349 -4.62 10.83 -0.23
C HIS A 349 -3.91 9.79 0.63
N TYR A 350 -2.96 10.23 1.46
CA TYR A 350 -2.11 9.32 2.23
C TYR A 350 -2.85 8.73 3.44
N LEU A 351 -3.43 9.57 4.32
CA LEU A 351 -4.05 9.10 5.57
C LEU A 351 -5.48 8.62 5.37
N GLU A 352 -6.35 9.46 4.74
CA GLU A 352 -7.79 9.20 4.70
C GLU A 352 -8.21 8.18 3.63
N ASN A 353 -7.35 7.94 2.63
CA ASN A 353 -7.59 6.93 1.60
C ASN A 353 -6.62 5.74 1.76
N TYR A 354 -5.32 5.95 1.47
CA TYR A 354 -4.37 4.84 1.37
C TYR A 354 -4.13 4.14 2.71
N MET A 355 -3.82 4.90 3.77
CA MET A 355 -3.57 4.30 5.07
C MET A 355 -4.86 3.89 5.79
N ALA A 356 -5.97 4.63 5.65
CA ALA A 356 -7.26 4.19 6.19
C ALA A 356 -7.65 2.79 5.69
N LYS A 357 -7.39 2.48 4.42
CA LYS A 357 -7.56 1.15 3.84
C LYS A 357 -6.68 0.11 4.55
N ASN A 358 -5.43 0.46 4.79
CA ASN A 358 -4.40 -0.45 5.29
C ASN A 358 -4.30 -0.52 6.82
N LEU A 359 -5.09 0.23 7.57
CA LEU A 359 -5.09 0.18 9.04
C LEU A 359 -6.14 -0.78 9.63
N TYR A 360 -6.67 -1.72 8.83
CA TYR A 360 -7.66 -2.68 9.32
C TYR A 360 -7.02 -3.80 10.15
N TYR A 361 -5.95 -4.41 9.65
CA TYR A 361 -5.10 -5.38 10.36
C TYR A 361 -3.69 -4.82 10.51
N LEU A 362 -3.05 -5.11 11.65
CA LEU A 362 -1.67 -4.67 11.93
C LEU A 362 -0.84 -5.88 12.33
N GLU A 363 0.30 -6.08 11.67
CA GLU A 363 1.16 -7.24 11.90
C GLU A 363 2.60 -6.81 12.14
N CYS A 364 3.28 -7.41 13.09
CA CYS A 364 4.71 -7.24 13.27
C CYS A 364 5.39 -8.53 13.74
N VAL A 365 6.72 -8.61 13.60
CA VAL A 365 7.52 -9.69 14.16
C VAL A 365 7.62 -9.56 15.68
N THR A 366 7.73 -10.68 16.38
CA THR A 366 7.98 -10.69 17.82
C THR A 366 9.42 -10.36 18.17
N GLU A 367 10.37 -10.72 17.30
CA GLU A 367 11.79 -10.48 17.46
C GLU A 367 12.29 -9.39 16.49
N ASN A 368 12.49 -8.18 16.98
CA ASN A 368 13.05 -7.08 16.19
C ASN A 368 14.57 -7.14 16.22
N ARG A 369 15.17 -7.62 15.16
CA ARG A 369 16.58 -7.94 15.08
C ARG A 369 17.14 -7.76 13.67
N PHE A 370 18.46 -7.87 13.55
CA PHE A 370 19.18 -7.89 12.29
C PHE A 370 18.70 -9.04 11.39
N ASN A 371 18.39 -8.73 10.12
CA ASN A 371 17.97 -9.66 9.07
C ASN A 371 16.84 -10.61 9.53
N PRO A 372 15.70 -10.07 9.96
CA PRO A 372 14.64 -10.86 10.58
C PRO A 372 13.97 -11.84 9.60
N GLU A 373 13.99 -11.51 8.31
CA GLU A 373 13.34 -12.27 7.22
C GLU A 373 14.36 -12.78 6.21
N SER A 374 15.52 -13.28 6.67
CA SER A 374 16.59 -13.81 5.81
C SER A 374 16.06 -14.78 4.75
N ARG A 375 16.47 -14.58 3.50
CA ARG A 375 16.11 -15.49 2.39
C ARG A 375 16.86 -16.82 2.41
N TYR A 376 18.05 -16.82 2.96
CA TYR A 376 18.95 -17.98 2.92
C TYR A 376 18.94 -18.80 4.20
N ARG A 377 18.29 -18.29 5.24
CA ARG A 377 18.08 -19.00 6.50
C ARG A 377 16.57 -19.07 6.75
N ASP A 378 16.08 -20.20 7.22
CA ASP A 378 14.78 -20.21 7.87
C ASP A 378 14.92 -19.30 9.11
N ALA A 379 14.51 -18.07 8.94
CA ALA A 379 14.68 -17.04 9.98
C ALA A 379 13.91 -17.39 11.26
N GLY A 380 12.96 -18.34 11.16
CA GLY A 380 12.16 -18.78 12.30
C GLY A 380 11.34 -17.65 12.92
N SER A 381 11.13 -16.54 12.19
CA SER A 381 10.39 -15.40 12.71
C SER A 381 8.95 -15.77 13.01
N SER A 382 8.49 -15.37 14.19
CA SER A 382 7.09 -15.43 14.58
C SER A 382 6.48 -14.05 14.46
N TYR A 383 5.21 -14.01 14.07
CA TYR A 383 4.47 -12.79 13.85
C TYR A 383 3.28 -12.70 14.80
N VAL A 384 2.93 -11.50 15.18
CA VAL A 384 1.69 -11.18 15.86
C VAL A 384 0.87 -10.26 14.97
N GLN A 385 -0.39 -10.59 14.76
CA GLN A 385 -1.35 -9.77 14.04
C GLN A 385 -2.45 -9.30 14.99
N LEU A 386 -2.59 -7.98 15.12
CA LEU A 386 -3.69 -7.35 15.83
C LEU A 386 -4.90 -7.29 14.89
N VAL A 387 -6.01 -7.88 15.32
CA VAL A 387 -7.24 -8.01 14.54
C VAL A 387 -8.43 -7.45 15.31
N PRO A 388 -9.48 -6.95 14.63
CA PRO A 388 -10.72 -6.53 15.30
C PRO A 388 -11.34 -7.65 16.16
N SER A 389 -12.06 -7.28 17.22
CA SER A 389 -12.56 -8.23 18.24
C SER A 389 -13.60 -9.24 17.71
N ASP A 390 -14.17 -9.02 16.56
CA ASP A 390 -15.12 -9.93 15.89
C ASP A 390 -14.43 -10.88 14.88
N ASP A 391 -13.13 -10.71 14.62
CA ASP A 391 -12.37 -11.61 13.77
C ASP A 391 -12.09 -12.94 14.49
N LYS A 392 -12.25 -14.06 13.77
CA LYS A 392 -12.12 -15.41 14.30
C LYS A 392 -10.92 -16.17 13.76
N LYS A 393 -9.86 -15.46 13.37
CA LYS A 393 -8.64 -16.11 12.91
C LYS A 393 -8.01 -16.98 14.01
N GLU A 394 -7.58 -18.18 13.62
CA GLU A 394 -6.93 -19.10 14.54
C GLU A 394 -5.41 -18.98 14.47
N SER A 395 -4.76 -18.91 15.62
CA SER A 395 -3.31 -18.82 15.73
C SER A 395 -2.62 -20.12 15.30
N SER A 396 -1.43 -19.98 14.75
CA SER A 396 -0.52 -21.08 14.40
C SER A 396 0.83 -20.89 15.11
N GLU A 397 1.75 -21.83 14.93
CA GLU A 397 3.09 -21.76 15.56
C GLU A 397 3.85 -20.46 15.21
N ARG A 398 3.68 -19.92 14.00
CA ARG A 398 4.42 -18.75 13.51
C ARG A 398 3.57 -17.49 13.35
N MET A 399 2.26 -17.60 13.49
CA MET A 399 1.34 -16.48 13.37
C MET A 399 0.37 -16.51 14.55
N VAL A 400 0.49 -15.55 15.42
CA VAL A 400 -0.40 -15.36 16.56
C VAL A 400 -1.37 -14.23 16.24
N PHE A 401 -2.68 -14.48 16.39
CA PHE A 401 -3.71 -13.47 16.31
C PHE A 401 -4.09 -12.99 17.70
N THR A 402 -4.20 -11.70 17.86
CA THR A 402 -4.63 -11.08 19.12
C THR A 402 -5.63 -9.99 18.86
N HIS A 403 -6.57 -9.82 19.79
CA HIS A 403 -7.48 -8.68 19.86
C HIS A 403 -6.96 -7.60 20.81
N ASP A 404 -5.92 -7.91 21.59
CA ASP A 404 -5.40 -7.08 22.67
C ASP A 404 -4.46 -5.99 22.14
N ALA A 405 -4.99 -4.76 22.08
CA ALA A 405 -4.22 -3.60 21.65
C ALA A 405 -3.16 -3.18 22.66
N ASP A 406 -3.40 -3.35 23.98
CA ASP A 406 -2.44 -2.98 25.01
C ASP A 406 -1.19 -3.89 24.97
N TYR A 407 -1.42 -5.19 24.76
CA TYR A 407 -0.33 -6.12 24.48
C TYR A 407 0.43 -5.75 23.20
N PHE A 408 -0.28 -5.50 22.08
CA PHE A 408 0.37 -5.22 20.80
C PHE A 408 1.22 -3.95 20.88
N TRP A 409 0.79 -2.93 21.59
CA TRP A 409 1.48 -1.64 21.71
C TRP A 409 2.23 -1.46 23.04
N GLN A 410 2.51 -2.55 23.76
CA GLN A 410 3.29 -2.48 24.99
C GLN A 410 4.62 -1.74 24.80
N ALA A 411 5.06 -1.02 25.81
CA ALA A 411 6.36 -0.37 25.81
C ALA A 411 7.49 -1.41 25.68
N PRO A 412 8.62 -1.09 25.05
CA PRO A 412 9.78 -1.96 25.06
C PRO A 412 10.33 -2.10 26.50
N GLU A 413 10.68 -3.34 26.88
CA GLU A 413 11.33 -3.64 28.17
C GLU A 413 12.83 -3.29 28.16
#